data_c1d718d60ec47047ccf907cca6a9d3ff
#
_entry.id   c1d718d60ec47047ccf907cca6a9d3ff
#
_cell.length_a   1.000
_cell.length_b   1.000
_cell.length_c   1.000
_cell.angle_alpha   90.00
_cell.angle_beta   90.00
_cell.angle_gamma   90.00
#
_symmetry.space_group_name_H-M   'P 1'
#
loop_
_entity.id
_entity.type
_entity.pdbx_description
1 polymer ?
#
loop_
_entity_poly.entity_id
_entity_poly.type
_entity_poly.pdbx_seq_one_letter_code
_entity_poly.pdbx_strand_id
1 'polypeptide(L)'
;DIMTHRTDIEAVDAEASLADVAALAIKEGFSRIPVYSEDLDNIVGIIYVKDLLKFIGTKISSDENLKDYIRSTLFVPETIACGKLFAKMTETRIQLAVVVDEYGGTAGLVTMEDILESIVGNIQDEYDDEDEEIEKIDEHTYTFDGATDIDEASEILGITIPDGDYDAIAGFII
;
A
#
# COMPACT_ATOMS: atom_id res chain seq x y z
N ASP A 1 7.32 -4.32 -7.88
CA ASP A 1 6.79 -5.36 -7.00
C ASP A 1 5.64 -4.76 -6.19
N ILE A 2 4.42 -5.31 -6.33
CA ILE A 2 3.19 -4.80 -5.67
C ILE A 2 2.87 -5.56 -4.38
N MET A 3 3.75 -6.46 -3.97
CA MET A 3 3.53 -7.35 -2.84
C MET A 3 4.09 -6.74 -1.55
N THR A 4 3.31 -6.80 -0.46
CA THR A 4 3.85 -6.65 0.89
C THR A 4 4.69 -7.87 1.20
N HIS A 5 5.99 -7.69 1.40
CA HIS A 5 6.91 -8.79 1.66
C HIS A 5 6.67 -9.46 3.02
N ARG A 6 7.03 -10.74 3.13
CA ARG A 6 6.89 -11.55 4.35
C ARG A 6 7.37 -10.85 5.62
N THR A 7 8.48 -10.11 5.53
CA THR A 7 9.09 -9.39 6.66
C THR A 7 8.22 -8.28 7.24
N ASP A 8 7.30 -7.78 6.42
CA ASP A 8 6.44 -6.63 6.73
C ASP A 8 4.98 -7.05 6.99
N ILE A 9 4.72 -8.37 7.02
CA ILE A 9 3.39 -8.90 7.31
C ILE A 9 3.11 -8.81 8.80
N GLU A 10 2.09 -8.04 9.15
CA GLU A 10 1.47 -8.07 10.47
C GLU A 10 0.30 -9.06 10.46
N ALA A 11 0.38 -10.08 11.28
CA ALA A 11 -0.59 -11.16 11.36
C ALA A 11 -0.83 -11.58 12.81
N VAL A 12 -1.88 -12.35 13.07
CA VAL A 12 -2.20 -12.89 14.40
C VAL A 12 -2.19 -14.41 14.39
N ASP A 13 -1.83 -14.98 15.53
CA ASP A 13 -1.95 -16.42 15.75
C ASP A 13 -3.43 -16.86 15.81
N ALA A 14 -3.74 -18.03 15.30
CA ALA A 14 -5.10 -18.60 15.31
C ALA A 14 -5.66 -18.84 16.74
N GLU A 15 -4.79 -18.90 17.74
CA GLU A 15 -5.15 -19.02 19.16
C GLU A 15 -5.19 -17.66 19.88
N ALA A 16 -4.94 -16.54 19.18
CA ALA A 16 -5.04 -15.19 19.73
C ALA A 16 -6.49 -14.86 20.15
N SER A 17 -6.64 -13.90 21.03
CA SER A 17 -7.97 -13.42 21.42
C SER A 17 -8.51 -12.40 20.40
N LEU A 18 -9.83 -12.26 20.33
CA LEU A 18 -10.48 -11.20 19.54
C LEU A 18 -10.03 -9.78 19.98
N ALA A 19 -9.66 -9.65 21.25
CA ALA A 19 -9.14 -8.38 21.77
C ALA A 19 -7.75 -8.06 21.20
N ASP A 20 -6.89 -9.06 21.02
CA ASP A 20 -5.55 -8.88 20.42
C ASP A 20 -5.70 -8.48 18.95
N VAL A 21 -6.63 -9.10 18.22
CA VAL A 21 -6.93 -8.73 16.83
C VAL A 21 -7.42 -7.29 16.73
N ALA A 22 -8.34 -6.91 17.63
CA ALA A 22 -8.86 -5.54 17.65
C ALA A 22 -7.77 -4.52 18.00
N ALA A 23 -6.88 -4.86 18.94
CA ALA A 23 -5.74 -4.01 19.31
C ALA A 23 -4.77 -3.82 18.13
N LEU A 24 -4.43 -4.89 17.41
CA LEU A 24 -3.59 -4.84 16.22
C LEU A 24 -4.26 -3.99 15.11
N ALA A 25 -5.55 -4.22 14.87
CA ALA A 25 -6.31 -3.46 13.87
C ALA A 25 -6.30 -1.95 14.15
N ILE A 26 -6.45 -1.56 15.41
CA ILE A 26 -6.44 -0.14 15.83
C ILE A 26 -5.04 0.45 15.69
N LYS A 27 -4.01 -0.31 16.10
CA LYS A 27 -2.63 0.14 16.06
C LYS A 27 -2.15 0.39 14.63
N GLU A 28 -2.42 -0.54 13.72
CA GLU A 28 -1.89 -0.53 12.36
C GLU A 28 -2.88 0.05 11.32
N GLY A 29 -4.15 0.26 11.69
CA GLY A 29 -5.17 0.77 10.78
C GLY A 29 -5.67 -0.23 9.74
N PHE A 30 -5.39 -1.52 9.90
CA PHE A 30 -5.72 -2.54 8.90
C PHE A 30 -7.22 -2.89 8.90
N SER A 31 -7.76 -3.08 7.70
CA SER A 31 -9.13 -3.57 7.50
C SER A 31 -9.21 -5.09 7.46
N ARG A 32 -8.08 -5.76 7.18
CA ARG A 32 -7.96 -7.22 7.03
C ARG A 32 -6.66 -7.67 7.66
N ILE A 33 -6.73 -8.70 8.51
CA ILE A 33 -5.59 -9.22 9.25
C ILE A 33 -5.43 -10.70 8.91
N PRO A 34 -4.27 -11.12 8.39
CA PRO A 34 -3.96 -12.52 8.19
C PRO A 34 -3.90 -13.28 9.52
N VAL A 35 -4.32 -14.52 9.48
CA VAL A 35 -4.25 -15.44 10.64
C VAL A 35 -3.36 -16.60 10.26
N TYR A 36 -2.39 -16.89 11.10
CA TYR A 36 -1.49 -18.04 10.92
C TYR A 36 -1.66 -19.06 12.03
N SER A 37 -1.24 -20.29 11.78
CA SER A 37 -1.10 -21.35 12.78
C SER A 37 0.34 -21.80 12.83
N GLU A 38 0.95 -21.78 14.01
CA GLU A 38 2.35 -22.09 14.27
C GLU A 38 3.32 -21.01 13.78
N ASP A 39 3.33 -20.72 12.48
CA ASP A 39 4.18 -19.66 11.88
C ASP A 39 3.54 -19.04 10.63
N LEU A 40 4.19 -18.00 10.08
CA LEU A 40 3.71 -17.26 8.91
C LEU A 40 3.67 -18.09 7.61
N ASP A 41 4.34 -19.24 7.53
CA ASP A 41 4.24 -20.13 6.37
C ASP A 41 2.90 -20.88 6.32
N ASN A 42 2.19 -20.92 7.44
CA ASN A 42 0.90 -21.55 7.55
C ASN A 42 -0.21 -20.54 7.80
N ILE A 43 -0.49 -19.68 6.82
CA ILE A 43 -1.66 -18.79 6.87
C ILE A 43 -2.93 -19.62 6.71
N VAL A 44 -3.82 -19.56 7.70
CA VAL A 44 -5.08 -20.32 7.73
C VAL A 44 -6.27 -19.52 7.21
N GLY A 45 -6.14 -18.22 7.07
CA GLY A 45 -7.18 -17.35 6.54
C GLY A 45 -7.00 -15.88 6.94
N ILE A 46 -8.09 -15.13 6.88
CA ILE A 46 -8.10 -13.69 7.11
C ILE A 46 -9.28 -13.32 8.01
N ILE A 47 -9.08 -12.38 8.91
CA ILE A 47 -10.13 -11.72 9.66
C ILE A 47 -10.42 -10.35 9.04
N TYR A 48 -11.70 -10.07 8.84
CA TYR A 48 -12.17 -8.74 8.47
C TYR A 48 -12.49 -7.95 9.74
N VAL A 49 -11.80 -6.84 9.95
CA VAL A 49 -11.99 -6.00 11.15
C VAL A 49 -13.43 -5.53 11.29
N LYS A 50 -14.13 -5.29 10.18
CA LYS A 50 -15.56 -4.94 10.17
C LYS A 50 -16.46 -5.98 10.87
N ASP A 51 -16.08 -7.26 10.86
CA ASP A 51 -16.87 -8.30 11.51
C ASP A 51 -16.75 -8.24 13.04
N LEU A 52 -15.72 -7.55 13.55
CA LEU A 52 -15.50 -7.29 14.97
C LEU A 52 -16.25 -6.06 15.48
N LEU A 53 -16.78 -5.21 14.60
CA LEU A 53 -17.49 -3.97 14.98
C LEU A 53 -18.71 -4.25 15.86
N LYS A 54 -19.30 -5.45 15.74
CA LYS A 54 -20.43 -5.87 16.59
C LYS A 54 -20.09 -5.95 18.09
N PHE A 55 -18.79 -6.00 18.42
CA PHE A 55 -18.34 -6.05 19.82
C PHE A 55 -18.05 -4.66 20.40
N ILE A 56 -18.14 -3.58 19.62
CA ILE A 56 -17.93 -2.24 20.14
C ILE A 56 -18.95 -1.92 21.22
N GLY A 57 -18.43 -1.52 22.39
CA GLY A 57 -19.27 -1.18 23.55
C GLY A 57 -19.87 -2.37 24.30
N THR A 58 -19.55 -3.61 23.91
CA THR A 58 -19.98 -4.83 24.59
C THR A 58 -18.77 -5.60 25.14
N LYS A 59 -18.98 -6.38 26.20
CA LYS A 59 -17.96 -7.35 26.60
C LYS A 59 -17.98 -8.52 25.62
N ILE A 60 -16.80 -8.83 25.07
CA ILE A 60 -16.62 -10.05 24.28
C ILE A 60 -16.86 -11.24 25.24
N SER A 61 -17.81 -12.11 24.89
CA SER A 61 -18.09 -13.31 25.68
C SER A 61 -16.88 -14.26 25.64
N SER A 62 -16.65 -15.00 26.72
CA SER A 62 -15.64 -16.06 26.77
C SER A 62 -15.91 -17.20 25.78
N ASP A 63 -17.12 -17.29 25.25
CA ASP A 63 -17.53 -18.31 24.28
C ASP A 63 -17.22 -17.89 22.81
N GLU A 64 -16.87 -16.64 22.59
CA GLU A 64 -16.50 -16.14 21.26
C GLU A 64 -15.08 -16.57 20.91
N ASN A 65 -14.93 -17.31 19.81
CA ASN A 65 -13.65 -17.84 19.36
C ASN A 65 -13.22 -17.14 18.07
N LEU A 66 -11.93 -16.78 17.99
CA LEU A 66 -11.34 -16.19 16.80
C LEU A 66 -11.59 -17.03 15.54
N LYS A 67 -11.56 -18.36 15.67
CA LYS A 67 -11.74 -19.32 14.58
C LYS A 67 -13.07 -19.16 13.85
N ASP A 68 -14.11 -18.67 14.53
CA ASP A 68 -15.43 -18.46 13.94
C ASP A 68 -15.49 -17.26 12.98
N TYR A 69 -14.45 -16.39 13.01
CA TYR A 69 -14.33 -15.19 12.20
C TYR A 69 -13.28 -15.32 11.10
N ILE A 70 -12.53 -16.41 11.06
CA ILE A 70 -11.55 -16.67 10.02
C ILE A 70 -12.27 -16.98 8.71
N ARG A 71 -12.00 -16.19 7.69
CA ARG A 71 -12.49 -16.38 6.33
C ARG A 71 -11.38 -16.93 5.44
N SER A 72 -11.76 -17.74 4.47
CA SER A 72 -10.82 -18.24 3.46
C SER A 72 -10.22 -17.10 2.63
N THR A 73 -8.99 -17.30 2.19
CA THR A 73 -8.31 -16.40 1.26
C THR A 73 -7.83 -17.16 0.04
N LEU A 74 -7.24 -16.42 -0.93
CA LEU A 74 -6.58 -17.00 -2.09
C LEU A 74 -5.12 -17.25 -1.78
N PHE A 75 -4.61 -18.38 -2.25
CA PHE A 75 -3.17 -18.68 -2.32
C PHE A 75 -2.75 -18.68 -3.77
N VAL A 76 -1.72 -17.92 -4.09
CA VAL A 76 -1.23 -17.74 -5.45
C VAL A 76 0.30 -17.79 -5.49
N PRO A 77 0.91 -18.33 -6.55
CA PRO A 77 2.35 -18.33 -6.69
C PRO A 77 2.88 -16.93 -7.03
N GLU A 78 4.13 -16.63 -6.68
CA GLU A 78 4.81 -15.37 -7.04
C GLU A 78 4.79 -15.06 -8.54
N THR A 79 4.76 -16.11 -9.37
CA THR A 79 4.76 -15.99 -10.84
C THR A 79 3.41 -15.61 -11.44
N ILE A 80 2.35 -15.41 -10.63
CA ILE A 80 1.03 -15.06 -11.15
C ILE A 80 1.07 -13.66 -11.79
N ALA A 81 0.52 -13.54 -12.99
CA ALA A 81 0.37 -12.22 -13.62
C ALA A 81 -0.71 -11.40 -12.92
N CYS A 82 -0.45 -10.08 -12.66
CA CYS A 82 -1.37 -9.17 -11.96
C CYS A 82 -2.79 -9.19 -12.53
N GLY A 83 -2.96 -9.18 -13.86
CA GLY A 83 -4.27 -9.23 -14.48
C GLY A 83 -5.05 -10.53 -14.20
N LYS A 84 -4.35 -11.68 -14.08
CA LYS A 84 -4.97 -12.95 -13.70
C LYS A 84 -5.37 -12.95 -12.23
N LEU A 85 -4.51 -12.40 -11.37
CA LEU A 85 -4.79 -12.27 -9.94
C LEU A 85 -6.01 -11.38 -9.73
N PHE A 86 -6.05 -10.20 -10.39
CA PHE A 86 -7.18 -9.29 -10.33
C PHE A 86 -8.50 -9.95 -10.75
N ALA A 87 -8.52 -10.66 -11.87
CA ALA A 87 -9.71 -11.37 -12.33
C ALA A 87 -10.18 -12.42 -11.30
N LYS A 88 -9.24 -13.20 -10.73
CA LYS A 88 -9.54 -14.23 -9.74
C LYS A 88 -10.07 -13.63 -8.44
N MET A 89 -9.47 -12.54 -7.94
CA MET A 89 -9.91 -11.84 -6.74
C MET A 89 -11.31 -11.24 -6.94
N THR A 90 -11.58 -10.67 -8.12
CA THR A 90 -12.90 -10.12 -8.48
C THR A 90 -13.97 -11.21 -8.54
N GLU A 91 -13.69 -12.35 -9.21
CA GLU A 91 -14.61 -13.48 -9.34
C GLU A 91 -14.96 -14.07 -7.96
N THR A 92 -13.95 -14.25 -7.10
CA THR A 92 -14.13 -14.84 -5.77
C THR A 92 -14.55 -13.83 -4.71
N ARG A 93 -14.54 -12.52 -5.01
CA ARG A 93 -14.80 -11.41 -4.09
C ARG A 93 -13.85 -11.41 -2.88
N ILE A 94 -12.63 -11.88 -3.10
CA ILE A 94 -11.56 -11.87 -2.10
C ILE A 94 -10.65 -10.68 -2.39
N GLN A 95 -10.37 -9.87 -1.39
CA GLN A 95 -9.63 -8.61 -1.54
C GLN A 95 -8.19 -8.67 -1.02
N LEU A 96 -7.76 -9.82 -0.48
CA LEU A 96 -6.40 -10.07 -0.05
C LEU A 96 -6.01 -11.49 -0.43
N ALA A 97 -4.89 -11.66 -1.11
CA ALA A 97 -4.31 -12.95 -1.49
C ALA A 97 -2.98 -13.17 -0.78
N VAL A 98 -2.71 -14.41 -0.40
CA VAL A 98 -1.41 -14.84 0.10
C VAL A 98 -0.57 -15.31 -1.09
N VAL A 99 0.62 -14.76 -1.21
CA VAL A 99 1.60 -15.16 -2.21
C VAL A 99 2.50 -16.22 -1.62
N VAL A 100 2.65 -17.34 -2.32
CA VAL A 100 3.45 -18.48 -1.87
C VAL A 100 4.65 -18.69 -2.78
N ASP A 101 5.78 -19.03 -2.19
CA ASP A 101 7.01 -19.39 -2.89
C ASP A 101 6.96 -20.82 -3.46
N GLU A 102 8.04 -21.25 -4.13
CA GLU A 102 8.17 -22.59 -4.73
C GLU A 102 8.27 -23.73 -3.70
N TYR A 103 8.49 -23.39 -2.43
CA TYR A 103 8.57 -24.37 -1.34
C TYR A 103 7.25 -24.44 -0.54
N GLY A 104 6.28 -23.59 -0.88
CA GLY A 104 4.98 -23.51 -0.23
C GLY A 104 4.96 -22.60 0.99
N GLY A 105 6.03 -21.86 1.25
CA GLY A 105 6.09 -20.84 2.30
C GLY A 105 5.41 -19.54 1.87
N THR A 106 5.07 -18.70 2.82
CA THR A 106 4.49 -17.38 2.55
C THR A 106 5.59 -16.40 2.11
N ALA A 107 5.55 -15.97 0.86
CA ALA A 107 6.43 -14.95 0.31
C ALA A 107 5.94 -13.52 0.63
N GLY A 108 4.63 -13.34 0.65
CA GLY A 108 4.02 -12.04 0.91
C GLY A 108 2.50 -12.02 0.81
N LEU A 109 1.95 -10.82 0.78
CA LEU A 109 0.52 -10.55 0.60
C LEU A 109 0.31 -9.56 -0.54
N VAL A 110 -0.81 -9.68 -1.23
CA VAL A 110 -1.26 -8.70 -2.24
C VAL A 110 -2.72 -8.37 -1.98
N THR A 111 -3.05 -7.10 -1.92
CA THR A 111 -4.42 -6.63 -1.83
C THR A 111 -4.98 -6.24 -3.19
N MET A 112 -6.29 -6.11 -3.29
CA MET A 112 -6.96 -5.60 -4.50
C MET A 112 -6.54 -4.15 -4.76
N GLU A 113 -6.35 -3.38 -3.68
CA GLU A 113 -5.90 -2.00 -3.67
C GLU A 113 -4.52 -1.87 -4.33
N ASP A 114 -3.54 -2.70 -3.95
CA ASP A 114 -2.19 -2.72 -4.54
C ASP A 114 -2.21 -2.99 -6.05
N ILE A 115 -3.06 -3.93 -6.47
CA ILE A 115 -3.21 -4.26 -7.90
C ILE A 115 -3.80 -3.08 -8.67
N LEU A 116 -4.84 -2.44 -8.11
CA LEU A 116 -5.46 -1.28 -8.76
C LEU A 116 -4.48 -0.13 -8.87
N GLU A 117 -3.73 0.17 -7.81
CA GLU A 117 -2.68 1.18 -7.82
C GLU A 117 -1.62 0.88 -8.90
N SER A 118 -1.21 -0.37 -9.02
CA SER A 118 -0.22 -0.76 -10.05
C SER A 118 -0.73 -0.65 -11.50
N ILE A 119 -2.05 -0.76 -11.72
CA ILE A 119 -2.67 -0.69 -13.04
C ILE A 119 -2.99 0.75 -13.43
N VAL A 120 -3.50 1.53 -12.47
CA VAL A 120 -3.99 2.90 -12.71
C VAL A 120 -2.84 3.90 -12.56
N GLY A 121 -1.75 3.51 -11.90
CA GLY A 121 -0.75 4.43 -11.39
C GLY A 121 -1.30 5.17 -10.17
N ASN A 122 -0.48 6.03 -9.56
CA ASN A 122 -1.02 7.01 -8.64
C ASN A 122 -2.12 7.76 -9.39
N ILE A 123 -3.36 7.59 -8.98
CA ILE A 123 -4.41 8.54 -9.34
C ILE A 123 -3.93 9.81 -8.63
N GLN A 124 -3.26 10.69 -9.37
CA GLN A 124 -3.10 12.06 -8.89
C GLN A 124 -4.52 12.52 -8.60
N ASP A 125 -4.80 12.73 -7.32
CA ASP A 125 -6.05 13.35 -6.91
C ASP A 125 -6.08 14.68 -7.68
N GLU A 126 -7.25 15.08 -8.21
CA GLU A 126 -7.42 16.40 -8.85
C GLU A 126 -7.08 17.55 -7.88
N TYR A 127 -6.72 17.22 -6.65
CA TYR A 127 -6.27 18.06 -5.54
C TYR A 127 -4.86 17.74 -5.04
N ASP A 128 -4.15 16.75 -5.58
CA ASP A 128 -2.71 16.73 -5.49
C ASP A 128 -2.26 17.89 -6.35
N ASP A 129 -1.99 19.01 -5.69
CA ASP A 129 -1.19 20.07 -6.27
C ASP A 129 0.01 19.34 -6.92
N GLU A 130 0.12 19.44 -8.24
CA GLU A 130 1.41 19.23 -8.87
C GLU A 130 2.37 19.93 -7.92
N ASP A 131 3.33 19.21 -7.31
CA ASP A 131 4.45 19.87 -6.66
C ASP A 131 4.88 20.89 -7.70
N GLU A 132 4.49 22.14 -7.49
CA GLU A 132 4.70 23.18 -8.51
C GLU A 132 6.20 23.13 -8.74
N GLU A 133 6.61 22.65 -9.92
CA GLU A 133 8.03 22.57 -10.29
C GLU A 133 8.73 23.89 -9.99
N ILE A 134 7.90 24.92 -9.72
CA ILE A 134 8.28 26.29 -9.45
C ILE A 134 7.35 26.89 -8.39
N GLU A 135 7.84 27.07 -7.17
CA GLU A 135 7.12 27.72 -6.07
C GLU A 135 7.66 29.14 -5.84
N LYS A 136 6.78 30.13 -5.86
CA LYS A 136 7.13 31.50 -5.49
C LYS A 136 6.99 31.72 -3.99
N ILE A 137 8.12 31.83 -3.29
CA ILE A 137 8.15 32.05 -1.83
C ILE A 137 7.87 33.52 -1.47
N ASP A 138 8.46 34.47 -2.20
CA ASP A 138 8.25 35.92 -2.02
C ASP A 138 8.48 36.69 -3.32
N GLU A 139 8.48 38.04 -3.28
CA GLU A 139 8.65 38.89 -4.47
C GLU A 139 9.97 38.64 -5.22
N HIS A 140 10.99 38.05 -4.56
CA HIS A 140 12.34 37.89 -5.10
C HIS A 140 12.91 36.49 -4.93
N THR A 141 12.12 35.54 -4.36
CA THR A 141 12.58 34.20 -4.05
C THR A 141 11.64 33.15 -4.66
N TYR A 142 12.22 32.26 -5.44
CA TYR A 142 11.53 31.13 -6.05
C TYR A 142 12.25 29.83 -5.70
N THR A 143 11.51 28.74 -5.54
CA THR A 143 12.03 27.38 -5.47
C THR A 143 11.75 26.70 -6.81
N PHE A 144 12.73 26.00 -7.35
CA PHE A 144 12.60 25.23 -8.58
C PHE A 144 12.95 23.78 -8.30
N ASP A 145 12.24 22.85 -8.96
CA ASP A 145 12.77 21.51 -9.11
C ASP A 145 14.04 21.56 -9.96
N GLY A 146 15.05 20.76 -9.63
CA GLY A 146 16.30 20.72 -10.36
C GLY A 146 16.16 20.27 -11.83
N ALA A 147 15.06 19.59 -12.17
CA ALA A 147 14.73 19.16 -13.52
C ALA A 147 13.97 20.21 -14.35
N THR A 148 13.58 21.36 -13.74
CA THR A 148 12.89 22.43 -14.45
C THR A 148 13.71 22.91 -15.63
N ASP A 149 13.04 23.06 -16.79
CA ASP A 149 13.66 23.55 -18.03
C ASP A 149 14.23 24.95 -17.85
N ILE A 150 15.40 25.19 -18.44
CA ILE A 150 16.14 26.46 -18.28
C ILE A 150 15.42 27.65 -18.93
N ASP A 151 14.73 27.41 -20.05
CA ASP A 151 13.99 28.45 -20.77
C ASP A 151 12.74 28.85 -19.98
N GLU A 152 12.05 27.89 -19.38
CA GLU A 152 10.90 28.13 -18.52
C GLU A 152 11.29 28.91 -17.25
N ALA A 153 12.38 28.53 -16.60
CA ALA A 153 12.90 29.27 -15.46
C ALA A 153 13.30 30.70 -15.81
N SER A 154 13.92 30.91 -16.99
CA SER A 154 14.28 32.23 -17.50
C SER A 154 13.07 33.13 -17.70
N GLU A 155 11.98 32.59 -18.25
CA GLU A 155 10.73 33.31 -18.48
C GLU A 155 10.08 33.76 -17.18
N ILE A 156 10.00 32.84 -16.20
CA ILE A 156 9.38 33.13 -14.90
C ILE A 156 10.17 34.11 -14.06
N LEU A 157 11.48 33.97 -14.06
CA LEU A 157 12.38 34.90 -13.34
C LEU A 157 12.52 36.27 -14.06
N GLY A 158 12.16 36.34 -15.33
CA GLY A 158 12.33 37.55 -16.14
C GLY A 158 13.80 37.91 -16.39
N ILE A 159 14.70 36.91 -16.39
CA ILE A 159 16.13 37.05 -16.62
C ILE A 159 16.55 36.20 -17.82
N THR A 160 17.70 36.56 -18.42
CA THR A 160 18.30 35.71 -19.46
C THR A 160 19.40 34.89 -18.84
N ILE A 161 19.21 33.54 -18.83
CA ILE A 161 20.25 32.60 -18.42
C ILE A 161 21.15 32.36 -19.64
N PRO A 162 22.50 32.42 -19.51
CA PRO A 162 23.40 32.21 -20.63
C PRO A 162 23.24 30.79 -21.22
N ASP A 163 23.38 30.69 -22.56
CA ASP A 163 23.40 29.40 -23.24
C ASP A 163 24.62 28.56 -22.79
N GLY A 164 24.37 27.26 -22.53
CA GLY A 164 25.39 26.31 -22.09
C GLY A 164 25.03 24.89 -22.47
N ASP A 165 25.85 23.92 -22.07
CA ASP A 165 25.63 22.49 -22.26
C ASP A 165 24.69 21.92 -21.16
N TYR A 166 23.55 22.59 -20.93
CA TYR A 166 22.56 22.19 -19.91
C TYR A 166 21.15 22.54 -20.38
N ASP A 167 20.22 21.65 -20.13
CA ASP A 167 18.78 21.78 -20.46
C ASP A 167 17.91 22.05 -19.24
N ALA A 168 18.45 21.90 -18.01
CA ALA A 168 17.73 22.05 -16.76
C ALA A 168 18.50 22.88 -15.72
N ILE A 169 17.77 23.41 -14.72
CA ILE A 169 18.31 24.27 -13.66
C ILE A 169 19.48 23.63 -12.91
N ALA A 170 19.38 22.34 -12.57
CA ALA A 170 20.44 21.62 -11.88
C ALA A 170 21.76 21.63 -12.68
N GLY A 171 21.69 21.55 -14.00
CA GLY A 171 22.87 21.62 -14.87
C GLY A 171 23.53 22.99 -14.92
N PHE A 172 22.76 24.07 -14.77
CA PHE A 172 23.28 25.45 -14.74
C PHE A 172 24.03 25.78 -13.43
N ILE A 173 23.65 25.14 -12.29
CA ILE A 173 24.19 25.46 -10.96
C ILE A 173 25.51 24.71 -10.68
N ILE A 174 25.81 23.62 -11.39
CA ILE A 174 27.05 22.85 -11.26
C ILE A 174 28.20 23.47 -12.00
#